data_e914c99fa03c60cfc602d2111dc4e080
#
_entry.id   e914c99fa03c60cfc602d2111dc4e080
#
_cell.length_a   1.000
_cell.length_b   1.000
_cell.length_c   1.000
_cell.angle_alpha   90.00
_cell.angle_beta   90.00
_cell.angle_gamma   90.00
#
_symmetry.space_group_name_H-M   'P 1'
#
loop_
_entity.id
_entity.type
_entity.pdbx_description
1 polymer ?
#
loop_
_entity_poly.entity_id
_entity_poly.type
_entity_poly.pdbx_seq_one_letter_code
_entity_poly.pdbx_strand_id
1 'polypeptide(L)'
;RIEAEQVNISSKLAGRVAEVLVDQGDMVDAGQIVARMDAGEINAQVRRAQAEIRRAEKAKLEASASVIRVRSHLKFTEVELTRVQRLHRKGFATTEKLDQRHNELQAADANYRAAVAGVEQANEAITSAKEELARLTSILEDTTLKAPQRGRIQYRLAEPGEVVAAGGNILTLLDIADVYMTVFLPASDAGLLTLGSDARIILD
;
A
#
# COMPACT_ATOMS: atom_id res chain seq x y z
N ARG A 1 17.46 -39.05 16.41
CA ARG A 1 17.82 -37.63 16.28
C ARG A 1 16.59 -36.78 16.59
N ILE A 2 16.74 -35.82 17.50
CA ILE A 2 15.68 -34.85 17.78
C ILE A 2 15.70 -33.81 16.67
N GLU A 3 14.55 -33.52 16.08
CA GLU A 3 14.35 -32.57 15.02
C GLU A 3 13.30 -31.52 15.44
N ALA A 4 13.44 -30.32 14.93
CA ALA A 4 12.49 -29.24 15.16
C ALA A 4 12.19 -28.57 13.81
N GLU A 5 11.04 -27.94 13.70
CA GLU A 5 10.65 -27.24 12.48
C GLU A 5 11.59 -26.05 12.25
N GLN A 6 12.09 -25.97 11.02
CA GLN A 6 13.03 -24.94 10.59
C GLN A 6 12.32 -23.98 9.65
N VAL A 7 12.35 -22.69 9.98
CA VAL A 7 11.77 -21.62 9.16
C VAL A 7 12.88 -20.69 8.70
N ASN A 8 12.96 -20.49 7.39
CA ASN A 8 13.91 -19.54 6.82
C ASN A 8 13.30 -18.13 6.77
N ILE A 9 14.04 -17.17 7.30
CA ILE A 9 13.71 -15.74 7.18
C ILE A 9 14.47 -15.20 5.98
N SER A 10 13.75 -14.95 4.89
CA SER A 10 14.29 -14.51 3.61
C SER A 10 13.86 -13.10 3.26
N SER A 11 14.68 -12.39 2.49
CA SER A 11 14.30 -11.09 1.93
C SER A 11 13.38 -11.28 0.73
N LYS A 12 12.25 -10.57 0.69
CA LYS A 12 11.39 -10.51 -0.50
C LYS A 12 12.01 -9.68 -1.64
N LEU A 13 12.93 -8.77 -1.27
CA LEU A 13 13.55 -7.82 -2.19
C LEU A 13 15.04 -8.13 -2.33
N ALA A 14 15.56 -7.93 -3.54
CA ALA A 14 17.00 -7.88 -3.73
C ALA A 14 17.56 -6.57 -3.18
N GLY A 15 18.65 -6.63 -2.45
CA GLY A 15 19.26 -5.43 -1.90
C GLY A 15 20.38 -5.74 -0.92
N ARG A 16 20.93 -4.69 -0.33
CA ARG A 16 21.97 -4.79 0.70
C ARG A 16 21.33 -4.97 2.08
N VAL A 17 21.88 -5.87 2.88
CA VAL A 17 21.56 -5.98 4.30
C VAL A 17 22.19 -4.80 5.04
N ALA A 18 21.37 -3.92 5.63
CA ALA A 18 21.86 -2.79 6.41
C ALA A 18 22.36 -3.23 7.78
N GLU A 19 21.55 -4.02 8.47
CA GLU A 19 21.89 -4.54 9.81
C GLU A 19 21.19 -5.86 10.07
N VAL A 20 21.82 -6.69 10.89
CA VAL A 20 21.24 -7.90 11.49
C VAL A 20 21.25 -7.69 13.00
N LEU A 21 20.07 -7.75 13.63
CA LEU A 21 19.85 -7.34 15.03
C LEU A 21 19.92 -8.51 16.02
N VAL A 22 20.14 -9.72 15.54
CA VAL A 22 20.16 -10.94 16.32
C VAL A 22 21.33 -11.81 15.91
N ASP A 23 21.85 -12.57 16.86
CA ASP A 23 22.95 -13.49 16.64
C ASP A 23 22.48 -14.96 16.73
N GLN A 24 23.36 -15.87 16.28
CA GLN A 24 23.13 -17.29 16.38
C GLN A 24 22.97 -17.70 17.86
N GLY A 25 21.92 -18.43 18.16
CA GLY A 25 21.57 -18.87 19.51
C GLY A 25 20.54 -17.97 20.22
N ASP A 26 20.28 -16.76 19.72
CA ASP A 26 19.32 -15.85 20.33
C ASP A 26 17.89 -16.38 20.22
N MET A 27 17.10 -16.08 21.26
CA MET A 27 15.65 -16.29 21.27
C MET A 27 14.95 -15.07 20.72
N VAL A 28 14.01 -15.26 19.83
CA VAL A 28 13.19 -14.20 19.25
C VAL A 28 11.70 -14.50 19.40
N ASP A 29 10.92 -13.46 19.56
CA ASP A 29 9.46 -13.56 19.62
C ASP A 29 8.82 -13.28 18.24
N ALA A 30 7.60 -13.77 18.04
CA ALA A 30 6.83 -13.50 16.83
C ALA A 30 6.68 -11.99 16.59
N GLY A 31 6.96 -11.51 15.37
CA GLY A 31 6.92 -10.10 15.00
C GLY A 31 8.16 -9.28 15.41
N GLN A 32 9.10 -9.85 16.14
CA GLN A 32 10.36 -9.18 16.48
C GLN A 32 11.17 -8.88 15.21
N ILE A 33 11.71 -7.67 15.11
CA ILE A 33 12.59 -7.27 14.00
C ILE A 33 13.95 -7.98 14.18
N VAL A 34 14.37 -8.71 13.17
CA VAL A 34 15.60 -9.51 13.21
C VAL A 34 16.68 -9.00 12.25
N ALA A 35 16.27 -8.36 11.15
CA ALA A 35 17.20 -7.73 10.21
C ALA A 35 16.51 -6.57 9.47
N ARG A 36 17.32 -5.69 8.90
CA ARG A 36 16.84 -4.60 8.02
C ARG A 36 17.68 -4.55 6.75
N MET A 37 16.99 -4.34 5.64
CA MET A 37 17.61 -4.05 4.35
C MET A 37 17.87 -2.54 4.22
N ASP A 38 18.80 -2.16 3.34
CA ASP A 38 18.99 -0.75 3.00
C ASP A 38 17.72 -0.21 2.29
N ALA A 39 17.07 0.72 2.96
CA ALA A 39 15.82 1.34 2.50
C ALA A 39 16.04 2.77 1.95
N GLY A 40 17.27 3.19 1.71
CA GLY A 40 17.58 4.57 1.31
C GLY A 40 16.83 5.02 0.05
N GLU A 41 16.86 4.19 -0.99
CA GLU A 41 16.17 4.44 -2.26
C GLU A 41 14.64 4.45 -2.08
N ILE A 42 14.09 3.44 -1.41
CA ILE A 42 12.64 3.33 -1.17
C ILE A 42 12.13 4.52 -0.36
N ASN A 43 12.86 4.94 0.67
CA ASN A 43 12.51 6.13 1.43
C ASN A 43 12.49 7.41 0.57
N ALA A 44 13.41 7.54 -0.40
CA ALA A 44 13.38 8.65 -1.34
C ALA A 44 12.16 8.60 -2.27
N GLN A 45 11.78 7.40 -2.75
CA GLN A 45 10.58 7.19 -3.56
C GLN A 45 9.30 7.50 -2.77
N VAL A 46 9.19 7.09 -1.50
CA VAL A 46 8.08 7.41 -0.60
C VAL A 46 7.93 8.92 -0.43
N ARG A 47 9.04 9.65 -0.17
CA ARG A 47 9.00 11.12 -0.08
C ARG A 47 8.54 11.77 -1.39
N ARG A 48 8.96 11.24 -2.54
CA ARG A 48 8.52 11.71 -3.86
C ARG A 48 7.02 11.47 -4.07
N ALA A 49 6.50 10.30 -3.75
CA ALA A 49 5.07 9.98 -3.83
C ALA A 49 4.23 10.90 -2.92
N GLN A 50 4.70 11.18 -1.70
CA GLN A 50 4.05 12.15 -0.82
C GLN A 50 4.02 13.57 -1.40
N ALA A 51 5.08 13.98 -2.10
CA ALA A 51 5.10 15.28 -2.77
C ALA A 51 4.11 15.33 -3.95
N GLU A 52 3.93 14.23 -4.67
CA GLU A 52 2.96 14.14 -5.77
C GLU A 52 1.51 14.21 -5.26
N ILE A 53 1.20 13.59 -4.12
CA ILE A 53 -0.12 13.77 -3.46
C ILE A 53 -0.38 15.25 -3.17
N ARG A 54 0.59 15.95 -2.55
CA ARG A 54 0.44 17.38 -2.26
C ARG A 54 0.26 18.23 -3.53
N ARG A 55 0.90 17.85 -4.64
CA ARG A 55 0.73 18.49 -5.94
C ARG A 55 -0.67 18.27 -6.49
N ALA A 56 -1.16 17.03 -6.46
CA ALA A 56 -2.52 16.70 -6.92
C ALA A 56 -3.61 17.39 -6.06
N GLU A 57 -3.40 17.51 -4.74
CA GLU A 57 -4.30 18.25 -3.85
C GLU A 57 -4.39 19.75 -4.21
N LYS A 58 -3.27 20.37 -4.56
CA LYS A 58 -3.26 21.76 -5.04
C LYS A 58 -4.00 21.91 -6.37
N ALA A 59 -3.80 20.98 -7.30
CA ALA A 59 -4.55 20.98 -8.58
C ALA A 59 -6.06 20.85 -8.37
N LYS A 60 -6.50 20.02 -7.41
CA LYS A 60 -7.92 19.95 -7.00
C LYS A 60 -8.43 21.29 -6.47
N LEU A 61 -7.63 21.99 -5.65
CA LEU A 61 -7.99 23.32 -5.15
C LEU A 61 -8.19 24.33 -6.29
N GLU A 62 -7.31 24.33 -7.28
CA GLU A 62 -7.42 25.17 -8.49
C GLU A 62 -8.66 24.83 -9.31
N ALA A 63 -8.91 23.53 -9.54
CA ALA A 63 -10.11 23.08 -10.23
C ALA A 63 -11.38 23.50 -9.47
N SER A 64 -11.41 23.38 -8.14
CA SER A 64 -12.52 23.80 -7.29
C SER A 64 -12.78 25.32 -7.36
N ALA A 65 -11.72 26.12 -7.37
CA ALA A 65 -11.83 27.58 -7.57
C ALA A 65 -12.40 27.91 -8.96
N SER A 66 -12.02 27.16 -9.99
CA SER A 66 -12.60 27.30 -11.33
C SER A 66 -14.11 27.00 -11.33
N VAL A 67 -14.57 25.95 -10.63
CA VAL A 67 -16.00 25.65 -10.48
C VAL A 67 -16.75 26.82 -9.86
N ILE A 68 -16.22 27.42 -8.80
CA ILE A 68 -16.84 28.59 -8.16
C ILE A 68 -16.99 29.75 -9.15
N ARG A 69 -15.95 30.02 -9.93
CA ARG A 69 -15.95 31.09 -10.94
C ARG A 69 -17.00 30.86 -12.02
N VAL A 70 -17.02 29.66 -12.62
CA VAL A 70 -17.96 29.34 -13.69
C VAL A 70 -19.41 29.23 -13.20
N ARG A 71 -19.62 28.75 -11.96
CA ARG A 71 -20.94 28.72 -11.30
C ARG A 71 -21.49 30.13 -11.10
N SER A 72 -20.67 31.09 -10.73
CA SER A 72 -21.08 32.49 -10.61
C SER A 72 -21.51 33.08 -11.96
N HIS A 73 -20.80 32.71 -13.04
CA HIS A 73 -21.17 33.13 -14.40
C HIS A 73 -22.49 32.47 -14.85
N LEU A 74 -22.67 31.18 -14.60
CA LEU A 74 -23.91 30.46 -14.88
C LEU A 74 -25.11 31.17 -14.19
N LYS A 75 -24.98 31.46 -12.91
CA LYS A 75 -26.02 32.15 -12.14
C LYS A 75 -26.32 33.54 -12.70
N PHE A 76 -25.33 34.27 -13.18
CA PHE A 76 -25.51 35.56 -13.83
C PHE A 76 -26.32 35.40 -15.12
N THR A 77 -25.96 34.43 -15.99
CA THR A 77 -26.68 34.18 -17.24
C THR A 77 -28.15 33.74 -17.03
N GLU A 78 -28.44 32.95 -15.99
CA GLU A 78 -29.77 32.55 -15.56
C GLU A 78 -30.63 33.77 -15.21
N VAL A 79 -30.09 34.70 -14.42
CA VAL A 79 -30.78 35.94 -14.03
C VAL A 79 -31.06 36.83 -15.25
N GLU A 80 -30.08 36.97 -16.15
CA GLU A 80 -30.23 37.74 -17.37
C GLU A 80 -31.28 37.14 -18.31
N LEU A 81 -31.29 35.82 -18.51
CA LEU A 81 -32.34 35.14 -19.28
C LEU A 81 -33.72 35.40 -18.67
N THR A 82 -33.89 35.24 -17.36
CA THR A 82 -35.14 35.50 -16.65
C THR A 82 -35.61 36.92 -16.83
N ARG A 83 -34.70 37.90 -16.82
CA ARG A 83 -34.98 39.32 -17.06
C ARG A 83 -35.49 39.54 -18.50
N VAL A 84 -34.78 39.00 -19.50
CA VAL A 84 -35.15 39.14 -20.92
C VAL A 84 -36.46 38.42 -21.23
N GLN A 85 -36.73 37.24 -20.66
CA GLN A 85 -38.01 36.54 -20.78
C GLN A 85 -39.18 37.40 -20.28
N ARG A 86 -39.01 38.12 -19.15
CA ARG A 86 -40.04 39.03 -18.60
C ARG A 86 -40.27 40.23 -19.53
N LEU A 87 -39.19 40.79 -20.10
CA LEU A 87 -39.28 41.90 -21.04
C LEU A 87 -39.95 41.48 -22.36
N HIS A 88 -39.60 40.31 -22.88
CA HIS A 88 -40.18 39.76 -24.11
C HIS A 88 -41.71 39.54 -23.95
N ARG A 89 -42.18 38.97 -22.84
CA ARG A 89 -43.58 38.80 -22.52
C ARG A 89 -44.36 40.14 -22.48
N LYS A 90 -43.67 41.23 -22.18
CA LYS A 90 -44.22 42.59 -22.17
C LYS A 90 -44.07 43.33 -23.51
N GLY A 91 -43.50 42.69 -24.54
CA GLY A 91 -43.26 43.29 -25.84
C GLY A 91 -42.02 44.21 -25.93
N PHE A 92 -41.20 44.27 -24.90
CA PHE A 92 -40.00 45.16 -24.83
C PHE A 92 -38.68 44.48 -25.23
N ALA A 93 -38.68 43.20 -25.61
CA ALA A 93 -37.52 42.52 -26.13
C ALA A 93 -37.86 41.66 -27.34
N THR A 94 -36.93 41.55 -28.30
CA THR A 94 -37.08 40.73 -29.51
C THR A 94 -36.88 39.24 -29.23
N THR A 95 -37.43 38.39 -30.11
CA THR A 95 -37.18 36.93 -30.06
C THR A 95 -35.69 36.62 -30.21
N GLU A 96 -35.01 37.29 -31.13
CA GLU A 96 -33.57 37.17 -31.33
C GLU A 96 -32.78 37.37 -30.01
N LYS A 97 -33.17 38.40 -29.24
CA LYS A 97 -32.51 38.69 -27.94
C LYS A 97 -32.77 37.60 -26.91
N LEU A 98 -33.96 37.01 -26.93
CA LEU A 98 -34.31 35.87 -26.08
C LEU A 98 -33.48 34.65 -26.45
N ASP A 99 -33.41 34.32 -27.73
CA ASP A 99 -32.64 33.17 -28.24
C ASP A 99 -31.14 33.33 -27.95
N GLN A 100 -30.59 34.54 -28.11
CA GLN A 100 -29.21 34.84 -27.75
C GLN A 100 -28.96 34.52 -26.26
N ARG A 101 -29.82 34.97 -25.34
CA ARG A 101 -29.63 34.70 -23.89
C ARG A 101 -29.82 33.23 -23.56
N HIS A 102 -30.65 32.51 -24.29
CA HIS A 102 -30.82 31.08 -24.12
C HIS A 102 -29.55 30.31 -24.51
N ASN A 103 -28.93 30.67 -25.64
CA ASN A 103 -27.66 30.08 -26.07
C ASN A 103 -26.51 30.43 -25.11
N GLU A 104 -26.47 31.65 -24.57
CA GLU A 104 -25.50 32.06 -23.56
C GLU A 104 -25.63 31.22 -22.28
N LEU A 105 -26.86 30.93 -21.83
CA LEU A 105 -27.08 30.06 -20.67
C LEU A 105 -26.62 28.62 -20.94
N GLN A 106 -26.95 28.06 -22.11
CA GLN A 106 -26.50 26.72 -22.49
C GLN A 106 -24.95 26.61 -22.50
N ALA A 107 -24.29 27.63 -23.04
CA ALA A 107 -22.81 27.70 -23.04
C ALA A 107 -22.24 27.78 -21.61
N ALA A 108 -22.88 28.58 -20.74
CA ALA A 108 -22.45 28.71 -19.35
C ALA A 108 -22.67 27.39 -18.55
N ASP A 109 -23.78 26.68 -18.80
CA ASP A 109 -24.04 25.37 -18.19
C ASP A 109 -23.02 24.31 -18.66
N ALA A 110 -22.73 24.27 -19.96
CA ALA A 110 -21.69 23.36 -20.48
C ALA A 110 -20.32 23.64 -19.85
N ASN A 111 -19.93 24.90 -19.70
CA ASN A 111 -18.69 25.30 -19.02
C ASN A 111 -18.68 24.90 -17.54
N TYR A 112 -19.81 25.03 -16.85
CA TYR A 112 -19.94 24.59 -15.46
C TYR A 112 -19.76 23.08 -15.34
N ARG A 113 -20.43 22.28 -16.18
CA ARG A 113 -20.28 20.82 -16.19
C ARG A 113 -18.85 20.39 -16.48
N ALA A 114 -18.18 21.05 -17.44
CA ALA A 114 -16.78 20.79 -17.76
C ALA A 114 -15.85 21.08 -16.56
N ALA A 115 -16.10 22.17 -15.82
CA ALA A 115 -15.33 22.49 -14.63
C ALA A 115 -15.55 21.48 -13.48
N VAL A 116 -16.79 20.98 -13.30
CA VAL A 116 -17.10 19.93 -12.33
C VAL A 116 -16.36 18.63 -12.68
N ALA A 117 -16.39 18.22 -13.96
CA ALA A 117 -15.62 17.06 -14.42
C ALA A 117 -14.11 17.24 -14.19
N GLY A 118 -13.58 18.45 -14.28
CA GLY A 118 -12.19 18.77 -13.95
C GLY A 118 -11.86 18.54 -12.47
N VAL A 119 -12.80 18.77 -11.55
CA VAL A 119 -12.61 18.44 -10.11
C VAL A 119 -12.62 16.93 -9.91
N GLU A 120 -13.48 16.20 -10.61
CA GLU A 120 -13.51 14.72 -10.56
C GLU A 120 -12.19 14.14 -11.06
N GLN A 121 -11.68 14.62 -12.19
CA GLN A 121 -10.38 14.24 -12.71
C GLN A 121 -9.24 14.51 -11.70
N ALA A 122 -9.27 15.65 -11.02
CA ALA A 122 -8.28 15.96 -9.99
C ALA A 122 -8.41 15.05 -8.76
N ASN A 123 -9.61 14.61 -8.40
CA ASN A 123 -9.82 13.61 -7.34
C ASN A 123 -9.23 12.26 -7.72
N GLU A 124 -9.43 11.79 -8.95
CA GLU A 124 -8.85 10.55 -9.45
C GLU A 124 -7.31 10.59 -9.44
N ALA A 125 -6.74 11.74 -9.78
CA ALA A 125 -5.28 11.94 -9.68
C ALA A 125 -4.77 11.82 -8.24
N ILE A 126 -5.51 12.33 -7.24
CA ILE A 126 -5.18 12.16 -5.82
C ILE A 126 -5.26 10.69 -5.42
N THR A 127 -6.31 9.99 -5.85
CA THR A 127 -6.49 8.57 -5.57
C THR A 127 -5.32 7.75 -6.12
N SER A 128 -4.98 7.94 -7.40
CA SER A 128 -3.85 7.27 -8.04
C SER A 128 -2.51 7.54 -7.32
N ALA A 129 -2.27 8.79 -6.90
CA ALA A 129 -1.05 9.14 -6.17
C ALA A 129 -1.01 8.48 -4.77
N LYS A 130 -2.16 8.31 -4.11
CA LYS A 130 -2.27 7.60 -2.82
C LYS A 130 -2.02 6.10 -2.96
N GLU A 131 -2.54 5.48 -4.02
CA GLU A 131 -2.28 4.06 -4.32
C GLU A 131 -0.79 3.80 -4.57
N GLU A 132 -0.12 4.70 -5.29
CA GLU A 132 1.33 4.60 -5.49
C GLU A 132 2.09 4.75 -4.16
N LEU A 133 1.68 5.66 -3.28
CA LEU A 133 2.27 5.76 -1.94
C LEU A 133 2.04 4.49 -1.13
N ALA A 134 0.84 3.91 -1.17
CA ALA A 134 0.53 2.66 -0.46
C ALA A 134 1.41 1.50 -0.96
N ARG A 135 1.58 1.38 -2.28
CA ARG A 135 2.48 0.38 -2.89
C ARG A 135 3.92 0.53 -2.39
N LEU A 136 4.45 1.76 -2.40
CA LEU A 136 5.82 2.04 -1.95
C LEU A 136 5.98 1.82 -0.43
N THR A 137 4.95 2.10 0.35
CA THR A 137 4.95 1.85 1.81
C THR A 137 5.00 0.35 2.09
N SER A 138 4.26 -0.48 1.35
CA SER A 138 4.33 -1.93 1.46
C SER A 138 5.73 -2.47 1.13
N ILE A 139 6.37 -1.93 0.07
CA ILE A 139 7.75 -2.28 -0.26
C ILE A 139 8.71 -1.87 0.86
N LEU A 140 8.50 -0.69 1.47
CA LEU A 140 9.30 -0.22 2.59
C LEU A 140 9.15 -1.15 3.82
N GLU A 141 7.93 -1.62 4.10
CA GLU A 141 7.70 -2.59 5.16
C GLU A 141 8.44 -3.90 4.92
N ASP A 142 8.50 -4.38 3.66
CA ASP A 142 9.22 -5.59 3.27
C ASP A 142 10.76 -5.45 3.41
N THR A 143 11.30 -4.23 3.60
CA THR A 143 12.72 -4.04 3.94
C THR A 143 13.03 -4.37 5.39
N THR A 144 12.02 -4.52 6.24
CA THR A 144 12.17 -4.86 7.66
C THR A 144 11.77 -6.32 7.88
N LEU A 145 12.75 -7.18 8.12
CA LEU A 145 12.50 -8.59 8.33
C LEU A 145 12.14 -8.86 9.79
N LYS A 146 11.04 -9.59 9.96
CA LYS A 146 10.50 -9.95 11.28
C LYS A 146 10.45 -11.46 11.42
N ALA A 147 10.64 -11.96 12.64
CA ALA A 147 10.44 -13.35 12.95
C ALA A 147 8.94 -13.73 12.77
N PRO A 148 8.61 -14.77 12.00
CA PRO A 148 7.23 -15.18 11.78
C PRO A 148 6.59 -15.81 13.02
N GLN A 149 7.40 -16.43 13.86
CA GLN A 149 7.01 -17.10 15.09
C GLN A 149 8.11 -17.01 16.13
N ARG A 150 7.81 -17.40 17.36
CA ARG A 150 8.81 -17.50 18.42
C ARG A 150 9.75 -18.68 18.15
N GLY A 151 11.04 -18.50 18.39
CA GLY A 151 12.02 -19.57 18.18
C GLY A 151 13.43 -19.13 18.47
N ARG A 152 14.38 -20.01 18.19
CA ARG A 152 15.82 -19.74 18.35
C ARG A 152 16.48 -19.57 17.00
N ILE A 153 17.32 -18.55 16.85
CA ILE A 153 18.13 -18.37 15.64
C ILE A 153 19.17 -19.49 15.55
N GLN A 154 19.05 -20.29 14.51
CA GLN A 154 19.97 -21.42 14.29
C GLN A 154 21.21 -21.00 13.52
N TYR A 155 21.02 -20.29 12.42
CA TYR A 155 22.10 -19.80 11.56
C TYR A 155 21.86 -18.36 11.13
N ARG A 156 22.93 -17.59 11.08
CA ARG A 156 23.01 -16.32 10.40
C ARG A 156 23.68 -16.56 9.05
N LEU A 157 22.95 -16.41 7.96
CA LEU A 157 23.37 -16.73 6.60
C LEU A 157 23.84 -15.49 5.82
N ALA A 158 23.49 -14.30 6.28
CA ALA A 158 23.91 -13.05 5.66
C ALA A 158 24.48 -12.08 6.70
N GLU A 159 25.50 -11.34 6.29
CA GLU A 159 26.19 -10.35 7.10
C GLU A 159 25.77 -8.90 6.74
N PRO A 160 25.85 -7.94 7.69
CA PRO A 160 25.69 -6.54 7.38
C PRO A 160 26.61 -6.07 6.26
N GLY A 161 26.07 -5.39 5.26
CA GLY A 161 26.78 -4.93 4.05
C GLY A 161 26.74 -5.90 2.88
N GLU A 162 26.32 -7.14 3.07
CA GLU A 162 26.16 -8.13 2.02
C GLU A 162 24.95 -7.82 1.13
N VAL A 163 25.05 -8.17 -0.17
CA VAL A 163 23.96 -8.02 -1.12
C VAL A 163 23.30 -9.38 -1.34
N VAL A 164 22.01 -9.46 -1.05
CA VAL A 164 21.20 -10.67 -1.22
C VAL A 164 20.20 -10.51 -2.37
N ALA A 165 19.95 -11.61 -3.07
CA ALA A 165 18.92 -11.67 -4.10
C ALA A 165 17.50 -11.73 -3.47
N ALA A 166 16.48 -11.44 -4.26
CA ALA A 166 15.10 -11.69 -3.83
C ALA A 166 14.89 -13.19 -3.54
N GLY A 167 14.30 -13.51 -2.39
CA GLY A 167 14.18 -14.88 -1.87
C GLY A 167 15.44 -15.39 -1.15
N GLY A 168 16.52 -14.60 -1.06
CA GLY A 168 17.73 -14.98 -0.34
C GLY A 168 17.49 -15.09 1.17
N ASN A 169 17.97 -16.19 1.77
CA ASN A 169 17.83 -16.44 3.20
C ASN A 169 18.83 -15.59 3.97
N ILE A 170 18.37 -14.92 5.01
CA ILE A 170 19.19 -14.08 5.90
C ILE A 170 19.43 -14.79 7.23
N LEU A 171 18.38 -15.41 7.78
CA LEU A 171 18.43 -16.13 9.05
C LEU A 171 17.66 -17.44 8.94
N THR A 172 18.02 -18.39 9.75
CA THR A 172 17.25 -19.62 9.96
C THR A 172 16.76 -19.66 11.39
N LEU A 173 15.44 -19.79 11.57
CA LEU A 173 14.75 -19.91 12.84
C LEU A 173 14.38 -21.36 13.10
N LEU A 174 14.59 -21.82 14.32
CA LEU A 174 14.19 -23.15 14.80
C LEU A 174 13.03 -22.99 15.78
N ASP A 175 11.92 -23.65 15.52
CA ASP A 175 10.82 -23.74 16.48
C ASP A 175 11.18 -24.80 17.53
N ILE A 176 11.45 -24.33 18.76
CA ILE A 176 11.80 -25.22 19.86
C ILE A 176 10.61 -25.60 20.73
N ALA A 177 9.41 -25.06 20.42
CA ALA A 177 8.19 -25.40 21.16
C ALA A 177 7.59 -26.72 20.64
N ASP A 178 7.80 -27.01 19.34
CA ASP A 178 7.35 -28.25 18.72
C ASP A 178 8.57 -29.05 18.21
N VAL A 179 8.96 -30.03 18.99
CA VAL A 179 10.10 -30.91 18.66
C VAL A 179 9.60 -32.32 18.44
N TYR A 180 10.13 -33.00 17.44
CA TYR A 180 9.80 -34.37 17.13
C TYR A 180 11.03 -35.23 16.93
N MET A 181 10.87 -36.52 17.00
CA MET A 181 11.96 -37.47 16.79
C MET A 181 11.47 -38.56 15.83
N THR A 182 12.24 -38.74 14.75
CA THR A 182 12.01 -39.86 13.83
C THR A 182 12.81 -41.06 14.30
N VAL A 183 12.11 -42.14 14.59
CA VAL A 183 12.68 -43.42 15.00
C VAL A 183 12.32 -44.48 13.99
N PHE A 184 13.31 -45.24 13.55
CA PHE A 184 13.12 -46.40 12.66
C PHE A 184 13.05 -47.67 13.49
N LEU A 185 11.98 -48.41 13.41
CA LEU A 185 11.76 -49.66 14.10
C LEU A 185 11.83 -50.85 13.12
N PRO A 186 12.41 -52.00 13.54
CA PRO A 186 12.33 -53.23 12.77
C PRO A 186 10.85 -53.62 12.51
N ALA A 187 10.58 -54.23 11.37
CA ALA A 187 9.19 -54.61 10.98
C ALA A 187 8.54 -55.58 12.02
N SER A 188 9.34 -56.37 12.76
CA SER A 188 8.87 -57.22 13.85
C SER A 188 8.21 -56.47 15.01
N ASP A 189 8.72 -55.25 15.29
CA ASP A 189 8.35 -54.48 16.47
C ASP A 189 7.31 -53.43 16.13
N ALA A 190 7.28 -52.97 14.85
CA ALA A 190 6.34 -52.00 14.36
C ALA A 190 4.87 -52.40 14.50
N GLY A 191 4.56 -53.71 14.39
CA GLY A 191 3.21 -54.25 14.55
C GLY A 191 2.68 -54.24 15.98
N LEU A 192 3.53 -54.00 16.97
CA LEU A 192 3.18 -53.97 18.40
C LEU A 192 2.82 -52.55 18.88
N LEU A 193 3.10 -51.54 18.08
CA LEU A 193 2.87 -50.12 18.42
C LEU A 193 1.51 -49.65 17.91
N THR A 194 0.78 -48.97 18.78
CA THR A 194 -0.45 -48.29 18.44
C THR A 194 -0.22 -46.79 18.40
N LEU A 195 -0.95 -46.08 17.51
CA LEU A 195 -0.92 -44.65 17.47
C LEU A 195 -1.34 -44.05 18.84
N GLY A 196 -0.53 -43.16 19.40
CA GLY A 196 -0.77 -42.54 20.70
C GLY A 196 -0.16 -43.31 21.88
N SER A 197 0.69 -44.31 21.64
CA SER A 197 1.46 -44.99 22.71
C SER A 197 2.50 -44.03 23.31
N ASP A 198 2.69 -44.08 24.63
CA ASP A 198 3.68 -43.31 25.33
C ASP A 198 5.10 -43.73 24.94
N ALA A 199 5.95 -42.77 24.66
CA ALA A 199 7.37 -42.97 24.39
C ALA A 199 8.24 -42.21 25.39
N ARG A 200 9.28 -42.84 25.89
CA ARG A 200 10.27 -42.21 26.76
C ARG A 200 11.59 -42.07 26.02
N ILE A 201 12.06 -40.84 25.87
CA ILE A 201 13.36 -40.52 25.30
C ILE A 201 14.33 -40.36 26.46
N ILE A 202 15.44 -41.12 26.45
CA ILE A 202 16.54 -41.00 27.40
C ILE A 202 17.71 -40.42 26.61
N LEU A 203 18.20 -39.27 27.04
CA LEU A 203 19.34 -38.61 26.46
C LEU A 203 20.56 -38.92 27.35
N ASP A 204 21.63 -39.37 26.74
CA ASP A 204 22.92 -39.60 27.40
C ASP A 204 23.72 -38.31 27.54
#